data_740c3f62bcfc05b8c8f2de82aafb35cf
#
_entry.id   740c3f62bcfc05b8c8f2de82aafb35cf
#
_cell.length_a   1.000
_cell.length_b   1.000
_cell.length_c   1.000
_cell.angle_alpha   90.00
_cell.angle_beta   90.00
_cell.angle_gamma   90.00
#
_symmetry.space_group_name_H-M   'P 1'
#
loop_
_entity.id
_entity.type
_entity.pdbx_description
1 polymer ?
#
loop_
_entity_poly.entity_id
_entity_poly.type
_entity_poly.pdbx_seq_one_letter_code
_entity_poly.pdbx_strand_id
1 'polypeptide(L)'
;MKTTAFLFACVMTSLPVTAAEASEPSSGALQTLNQQAQALDRLHTVVVAYDGNIIHEHHQGGPGVAAPANVKSLSKTVLAAVTGAAIEAGVIESVEQPMVALLDSVPSAADPQVNDITVAHLLAQQAGLERTSGSNYGAWVASAHWVNDALTRPFVDRPGGRMLYSTGTSHLLSAALTQASGESTLALAQRLLGEPLGIAIPPWPQDPQGIYFGGNDMQLSPRALIAIGELYRNDGMADGQRVLPEGWVEDSWTPRGQSPWTGDGYGFGWFITTLAGEHVAYGRGYGGQALYVIPEREMTVVITSDPTPPSPGGQFQQQLNALVADLLAEE
;
A
#
# COMPACT_ATOMS: atom_id res chain seq x y z
N MET A 1 -43.20 61.05 -6.02
CA MET A 1 -43.18 59.59 -6.51
C MET A 1 -42.20 58.87 -5.64
N LYS A 2 -42.68 58.01 -4.73
CA LYS A 2 -41.83 57.15 -3.86
C LYS A 2 -41.83 55.73 -4.44
N THR A 3 -40.69 55.29 -4.90
CA THR A 3 -40.50 53.95 -5.48
C THR A 3 -40.11 52.97 -4.35
N THR A 4 -40.97 52.04 -4.03
CA THR A 4 -40.76 50.99 -3.03
C THR A 4 -40.08 49.81 -3.73
N ALA A 5 -38.84 49.45 -3.35
CA ALA A 5 -38.15 48.27 -3.83
C ALA A 5 -38.51 47.10 -2.95
N PHE A 6 -39.04 46.02 -3.53
CA PHE A 6 -39.27 44.72 -2.88
C PHE A 6 -37.99 43.87 -3.00
N LEU A 7 -37.37 43.56 -1.86
CA LEU A 7 -36.31 42.54 -1.80
C LEU A 7 -36.97 41.14 -1.68
N PHE A 8 -36.75 40.30 -2.67
CA PHE A 8 -37.06 38.87 -2.58
C PHE A 8 -35.88 38.17 -1.91
N ALA A 9 -36.03 37.70 -0.70
CA ALA A 9 -35.09 36.81 -0.02
C ALA A 9 -35.36 35.37 -0.50
N CYS A 10 -34.42 34.81 -1.27
CA CYS A 10 -34.43 33.43 -1.66
C CYS A 10 -33.85 32.59 -0.50
N VAL A 11 -34.68 31.89 0.25
CA VAL A 11 -34.26 30.95 1.29
C VAL A 11 -33.89 29.68 0.58
N MET A 12 -32.58 29.39 0.41
CA MET A 12 -32.08 28.10 0.00
C MET A 12 -32.16 27.16 1.21
N THR A 13 -33.12 26.27 1.22
CA THR A 13 -33.16 25.12 2.12
C THR A 13 -32.18 24.06 1.61
N SER A 14 -31.00 24.00 2.25
CA SER A 14 -30.12 22.84 2.09
C SER A 14 -30.77 21.63 2.77
N LEU A 15 -31.22 20.66 2.00
CA LEU A 15 -31.56 19.35 2.51
C LEU A 15 -30.27 18.69 3.03
N PRO A 16 -30.28 18.11 4.24
CA PRO A 16 -29.16 17.30 4.68
C PRO A 16 -29.04 16.11 3.74
N VAL A 17 -27.89 15.95 3.06
CA VAL A 17 -27.51 14.68 2.45
C VAL A 17 -27.18 13.77 3.61
N THR A 18 -28.12 12.89 3.98
CA THR A 18 -27.81 11.77 4.87
C THR A 18 -26.86 10.87 4.08
N ALA A 19 -25.59 10.77 4.52
CA ALA A 19 -24.72 9.68 4.09
C ALA A 19 -25.49 8.38 4.41
N ALA A 20 -25.62 7.48 3.44
CA ALA A 20 -26.13 6.15 3.72
C ALA A 20 -25.19 5.51 4.76
N GLU A 21 -25.75 4.94 5.84
CA GLU A 21 -24.96 4.17 6.79
C GLU A 21 -24.34 2.98 6.04
N ALA A 22 -23.05 2.69 6.31
CA ALA A 22 -22.41 1.51 5.77
C ALA A 22 -23.19 0.27 6.20
N SER A 23 -23.41 -0.66 5.29
CA SER A 23 -24.12 -1.91 5.56
C SER A 23 -23.23 -3.10 5.19
N GLU A 24 -23.37 -4.18 5.96
CA GLU A 24 -22.73 -5.45 5.66
C GLU A 24 -23.20 -5.96 4.29
N PRO A 25 -22.28 -6.42 3.40
CA PRO A 25 -22.65 -7.01 2.12
C PRO A 25 -23.66 -8.14 2.27
N SER A 26 -24.70 -8.13 1.45
CA SER A 26 -25.72 -9.16 1.47
C SER A 26 -25.16 -10.55 1.18
N SER A 27 -25.84 -11.60 1.62
CA SER A 27 -25.46 -12.98 1.25
C SER A 27 -25.49 -13.22 -0.26
N GLY A 28 -26.34 -12.48 -0.99
CA GLY A 28 -26.40 -12.50 -2.46
C GLY A 28 -25.15 -11.90 -3.08
N ALA A 29 -24.71 -10.73 -2.60
CA ALA A 29 -23.46 -10.08 -3.04
C ALA A 29 -22.25 -10.99 -2.83
N LEU A 30 -22.12 -11.60 -1.65
CA LEU A 30 -21.06 -12.56 -1.35
C LEU A 30 -21.10 -13.82 -2.20
N GLN A 31 -22.32 -14.29 -2.58
CA GLN A 31 -22.46 -15.40 -3.51
C GLN A 31 -22.03 -15.02 -4.94
N THR A 32 -22.41 -13.84 -5.41
CA THR A 32 -21.96 -13.30 -6.70
C THR A 32 -20.43 -13.16 -6.73
N LEU A 33 -19.85 -12.59 -5.67
CA LEU A 33 -18.39 -12.50 -5.49
C LEU A 33 -17.71 -13.86 -5.66
N ASN A 34 -18.23 -14.92 -5.03
CA ASN A 34 -17.72 -16.28 -5.18
C ASN A 34 -17.78 -16.80 -6.61
N GLN A 35 -18.90 -16.59 -7.30
CA GLN A 35 -19.06 -17.05 -8.70
C GLN A 35 -18.08 -16.33 -9.63
N GLN A 36 -17.91 -15.04 -9.45
CA GLN A 36 -16.95 -14.24 -10.21
C GLN A 36 -15.51 -14.63 -9.90
N ALA A 37 -15.17 -14.85 -8.62
CA ALA A 37 -13.85 -15.31 -8.20
C ALA A 37 -13.48 -16.66 -8.82
N GLN A 38 -14.43 -17.61 -8.84
CA GLN A 38 -14.25 -18.93 -9.46
C GLN A 38 -13.97 -18.86 -10.97
N ALA A 39 -14.43 -17.82 -11.65
CA ALA A 39 -14.18 -17.61 -13.08
C ALA A 39 -12.78 -17.06 -13.37
N LEU A 40 -12.02 -16.68 -12.36
CA LEU A 40 -10.67 -16.15 -12.48
C LEU A 40 -9.63 -17.23 -12.16
N ASP A 41 -9.18 -17.98 -13.15
CA ASP A 41 -8.27 -19.14 -13.01
C ASP A 41 -7.02 -18.88 -12.17
N ARG A 42 -6.52 -17.64 -12.16
CA ARG A 42 -5.31 -17.28 -11.40
C ARG A 42 -5.61 -16.87 -9.95
N LEU A 43 -6.85 -16.60 -9.60
CA LEU A 43 -7.25 -16.18 -8.26
C LEU A 43 -7.12 -17.37 -7.30
N HIS A 44 -6.53 -17.15 -6.14
CA HIS A 44 -6.38 -18.16 -5.10
C HIS A 44 -7.38 -17.94 -3.96
N THR A 45 -7.44 -16.74 -3.41
CA THR A 45 -8.30 -16.42 -2.27
C THR A 45 -8.95 -15.05 -2.42
N VAL A 46 -10.15 -14.89 -1.87
CA VAL A 46 -10.75 -13.60 -1.54
C VAL A 46 -11.17 -13.64 -0.07
N VAL A 47 -10.76 -12.63 0.69
CA VAL A 47 -11.19 -12.46 2.08
C VAL A 47 -11.83 -11.09 2.21
N VAL A 48 -13.01 -11.00 2.79
CA VAL A 48 -13.73 -9.76 3.04
C VAL A 48 -13.92 -9.60 4.55
N ALA A 49 -13.53 -8.44 5.06
CA ALA A 49 -13.83 -8.00 6.40
C ALA A 49 -14.79 -6.80 6.34
N TYR A 50 -15.75 -6.77 7.26
CA TYR A 50 -16.67 -5.67 7.50
C TYR A 50 -16.65 -5.33 8.99
N ASP A 51 -16.52 -4.06 9.32
CA ASP A 51 -16.40 -3.54 10.69
C ASP A 51 -15.44 -4.37 11.57
N GLY A 52 -14.23 -4.63 11.05
CA GLY A 52 -13.17 -5.39 11.74
C GLY A 52 -13.34 -6.90 11.75
N ASN A 53 -14.49 -7.44 11.31
CA ASN A 53 -14.77 -8.87 11.35
C ASN A 53 -14.64 -9.50 9.97
N ILE A 54 -13.96 -10.63 9.85
CA ILE A 54 -13.96 -11.41 8.61
C ILE A 54 -15.34 -12.03 8.45
N ILE A 55 -16.06 -11.58 7.42
CA ILE A 55 -17.43 -12.05 7.09
C ILE A 55 -17.45 -13.06 5.96
N HIS A 56 -16.36 -13.12 5.15
CA HIS A 56 -16.30 -14.01 4.00
C HIS A 56 -14.89 -14.46 3.69
N GLU A 57 -14.72 -15.73 3.37
CA GLU A 57 -13.48 -16.34 2.89
C GLU A 57 -13.78 -17.28 1.72
N HIS A 58 -13.17 -16.98 0.57
CA HIS A 58 -13.15 -17.85 -0.59
C HIS A 58 -11.74 -18.39 -0.83
N HIS A 59 -11.62 -19.68 -1.15
CA HIS A 59 -10.35 -20.34 -1.43
C HIS A 59 -10.52 -21.36 -2.56
N GLN A 60 -9.75 -21.20 -3.64
CA GLN A 60 -9.75 -22.12 -4.78
C GLN A 60 -8.35 -22.56 -5.21
N GLY A 61 -7.29 -21.99 -4.61
CA GLY A 61 -5.90 -22.33 -4.95
C GLY A 61 -4.89 -21.71 -4.01
N GLY A 62 -3.60 -22.02 -4.22
CA GLY A 62 -2.51 -21.50 -3.40
C GLY A 62 -2.49 -22.05 -1.97
N PRO A 63 -1.80 -21.35 -1.04
CA PRO A 63 -1.60 -21.84 0.33
C PRO A 63 -2.84 -21.68 1.24
N GLY A 64 -3.88 -20.95 0.80
CA GLY A 64 -5.08 -20.69 1.58
C GLY A 64 -5.04 -19.41 2.41
N VAL A 65 -6.14 -19.11 3.12
CA VAL A 65 -6.36 -17.81 3.76
C VAL A 65 -5.54 -17.57 5.04
N ALA A 66 -5.11 -18.65 5.70
CA ALA A 66 -4.34 -18.59 6.95
C ALA A 66 -2.83 -18.79 6.74
N ALA A 67 -2.41 -19.28 5.59
CA ALA A 67 -1.01 -19.56 5.31
C ALA A 67 -0.34 -18.41 4.54
N PRO A 68 0.97 -18.16 4.74
CA PRO A 68 1.70 -17.11 4.04
C PRO A 68 1.71 -17.34 2.53
N ALA A 69 1.39 -16.29 1.78
CA ALA A 69 1.51 -16.21 0.33
C ALA A 69 2.54 -15.13 -0.03
N ASN A 70 3.22 -15.28 -1.17
CA ASN A 70 4.11 -14.24 -1.69
C ASN A 70 3.29 -13.07 -2.22
N VAL A 71 3.34 -11.94 -1.52
CA VAL A 71 2.51 -10.76 -1.83
C VAL A 71 3.15 -9.82 -2.85
N LYS A 72 4.34 -10.17 -3.36
CA LYS A 72 5.03 -9.37 -4.38
C LYS A 72 5.13 -7.89 -3.98
N SER A 73 4.85 -6.97 -4.89
CA SER A 73 4.97 -5.52 -4.64
C SER A 73 3.94 -4.95 -3.65
N LEU A 74 2.94 -5.71 -3.23
CA LEU A 74 2.09 -5.33 -2.08
C LEU A 74 2.95 -5.16 -0.80
N SER A 75 4.14 -5.76 -0.77
CA SER A 75 5.17 -5.50 0.25
C SER A 75 5.49 -4.01 0.45
N LYS A 76 5.31 -3.16 -0.58
CA LYS A 76 5.54 -1.70 -0.46
C LYS A 76 4.52 -1.04 0.45
N THR A 77 3.27 -1.49 0.38
CA THR A 77 2.19 -1.04 1.26
C THR A 77 2.46 -1.46 2.71
N VAL A 78 2.91 -2.70 2.90
CA VAL A 78 3.30 -3.20 4.24
C VAL A 78 4.51 -2.43 4.78
N LEU A 79 5.52 -2.16 3.94
CA LEU A 79 6.69 -1.38 4.34
C LEU A 79 6.31 0.07 4.71
N ALA A 80 5.30 0.65 4.06
CA ALA A 80 4.77 1.95 4.47
C ALA A 80 4.16 1.89 5.88
N ALA A 81 3.40 0.84 6.21
CA ALA A 81 2.90 0.62 7.57
C ALA A 81 4.05 0.48 8.59
N VAL A 82 5.09 -0.29 8.27
CA VAL A 82 6.29 -0.43 9.13
C VAL A 82 6.98 0.92 9.31
N THR A 83 7.05 1.75 8.26
CA THR A 83 7.65 3.09 8.34
C THR A 83 6.83 4.01 9.25
N GLY A 84 5.50 4.02 9.13
CA GLY A 84 4.62 4.76 10.03
C GLY A 84 4.81 4.32 11.49
N ALA A 85 4.82 3.01 11.74
CA ALA A 85 5.05 2.46 13.06
C ALA A 85 6.46 2.79 13.61
N ALA A 86 7.47 2.88 12.73
CA ALA A 86 8.82 3.31 13.11
C ALA A 86 8.88 4.80 13.50
N ILE A 87 8.06 5.65 12.87
CA ILE A 87 7.91 7.07 13.25
C ILE A 87 7.18 7.16 14.59
N GLU A 88 6.07 6.45 14.79
CA GLU A 88 5.35 6.42 16.06
C GLU A 88 6.24 5.97 17.23
N ALA A 89 7.12 4.99 16.97
CA ALA A 89 8.10 4.48 17.94
C ALA A 89 9.36 5.37 18.11
N GLY A 90 9.48 6.48 17.38
CA GLY A 90 10.63 7.38 17.45
C GLY A 90 11.93 6.83 16.84
N VAL A 91 11.86 5.79 16.00
CA VAL A 91 13.02 5.25 15.25
C VAL A 91 13.40 6.20 14.09
N ILE A 92 12.43 6.81 13.47
CA ILE A 92 12.55 7.85 12.45
C ILE A 92 11.81 9.09 12.97
N GLU A 93 12.39 10.29 12.76
CA GLU A 93 11.79 11.53 13.26
C GLU A 93 10.52 11.93 12.51
N SER A 94 10.54 11.82 11.17
CA SER A 94 9.40 12.17 10.32
C SER A 94 9.63 11.70 8.88
N VAL A 95 8.63 11.84 8.03
CA VAL A 95 8.75 11.57 6.59
C VAL A 95 9.64 12.57 5.86
N GLU A 96 9.88 13.75 6.44
CA GLU A 96 10.75 14.80 5.87
C GLU A 96 12.24 14.54 6.16
N GLN A 97 12.56 13.55 6.99
CA GLN A 97 13.94 13.23 7.32
C GLN A 97 14.70 12.80 6.05
N PRO A 98 15.89 13.40 5.76
CA PRO A 98 16.71 13.00 4.64
C PRO A 98 17.13 11.52 4.76
N MET A 99 16.94 10.74 3.68
CA MET A 99 17.30 9.32 3.66
C MET A 99 18.78 9.10 4.02
N VAL A 100 19.67 9.96 3.55
CA VAL A 100 21.12 9.83 3.81
C VAL A 100 21.48 9.95 5.29
N ALA A 101 20.67 10.64 6.09
CA ALA A 101 20.86 10.72 7.55
C ALA A 101 20.54 9.41 8.26
N LEU A 102 19.84 8.50 7.58
CA LEU A 102 19.46 7.18 8.08
C LEU A 102 20.36 6.05 7.56
N LEU A 103 21.32 6.36 6.66
CA LEU A 103 22.22 5.38 6.08
C LEU A 103 23.62 5.49 6.70
N ASP A 104 24.26 4.36 6.97
CA ASP A 104 25.63 4.30 7.50
C ASP A 104 26.64 4.92 6.54
N SER A 105 26.40 4.80 5.24
CA SER A 105 27.25 5.36 4.19
C SER A 105 26.51 5.57 2.88
N VAL A 106 26.99 6.56 2.11
CA VAL A 106 26.57 6.82 0.72
C VAL A 106 27.78 6.58 -0.18
N PRO A 107 27.63 5.84 -1.29
CA PRO A 107 28.74 5.63 -2.22
C PRO A 107 29.30 6.95 -2.74
N SER A 108 30.62 7.08 -2.83
CA SER A 108 31.28 8.28 -3.38
C SER A 108 30.93 8.55 -4.85
N ALA A 109 30.45 7.55 -5.57
CA ALA A 109 29.99 7.64 -6.95
C ALA A 109 28.53 8.12 -7.07
N ALA A 110 27.79 8.23 -5.96
CA ALA A 110 26.43 8.75 -5.99
C ALA A 110 26.42 10.24 -6.31
N ASP A 111 25.39 10.67 -7.06
CA ASP A 111 25.17 12.09 -7.32
C ASP A 111 24.85 12.81 -5.99
N PRO A 112 25.42 14.00 -5.72
CA PRO A 112 25.11 14.77 -4.51
C PRO A 112 23.63 15.05 -4.27
N GLN A 113 22.79 15.02 -5.30
CA GLN A 113 21.33 15.20 -5.21
C GLN A 113 20.64 14.10 -4.39
N VAL A 114 21.30 12.97 -4.10
CA VAL A 114 20.76 11.94 -3.18
C VAL A 114 20.50 12.49 -1.77
N ASN A 115 21.18 13.59 -1.39
CA ASN A 115 20.96 14.27 -0.11
C ASN A 115 19.58 14.94 0.00
N ASP A 116 18.91 15.19 -1.11
CA ASP A 116 17.59 15.80 -1.18
C ASP A 116 16.46 14.74 -1.12
N ILE A 117 16.80 13.46 -1.12
CA ILE A 117 15.81 12.38 -1.03
C ILE A 117 15.38 12.23 0.43
N THR A 118 14.09 12.40 0.70
CA THR A 118 13.49 12.19 2.02
C THR A 118 12.79 10.83 2.11
N VAL A 119 12.41 10.41 3.32
CA VAL A 119 11.56 9.23 3.56
C VAL A 119 10.25 9.34 2.77
N ALA A 120 9.61 10.53 2.72
CA ALA A 120 8.42 10.78 1.92
C ALA A 120 8.64 10.48 0.44
N HIS A 121 9.77 10.90 -0.14
CA HIS A 121 10.10 10.62 -1.53
C HIS A 121 10.25 9.12 -1.81
N LEU A 122 10.80 8.35 -0.86
CA LEU A 122 10.92 6.90 -0.98
C LEU A 122 9.53 6.23 -0.92
N LEU A 123 8.69 6.61 0.03
CA LEU A 123 7.32 6.11 0.20
C LEU A 123 6.45 6.40 -1.03
N ALA A 124 6.54 7.63 -1.57
CA ALA A 124 5.76 8.08 -2.72
C ALA A 124 6.35 7.65 -4.08
N GLN A 125 7.46 6.90 -4.09
CA GLN A 125 8.15 6.51 -5.33
C GLN A 125 8.65 7.70 -6.16
N GLN A 126 9.11 8.76 -5.48
CA GLN A 126 9.54 10.04 -6.05
C GLN A 126 11.01 10.34 -5.76
N ALA A 127 11.86 9.31 -5.61
CA ALA A 127 13.30 9.51 -5.37
C ALA A 127 14.02 10.23 -6.52
N GLY A 128 13.45 10.26 -7.71
CA GLY A 128 14.05 10.89 -8.92
C GLY A 128 15.10 10.03 -9.63
N LEU A 129 15.60 8.98 -9.00
CA LEU A 129 16.58 8.05 -9.57
C LEU A 129 15.97 7.18 -10.68
N GLU A 130 16.79 6.78 -11.65
CA GLU A 130 16.38 5.81 -12.66
C GLU A 130 15.87 4.54 -11.99
N ARG A 131 14.72 4.05 -12.49
CA ARG A 131 14.05 2.88 -11.91
C ARG A 131 14.88 1.62 -11.99
N THR A 132 14.89 0.83 -10.92
CA THR A 132 15.42 -0.54 -10.93
C THR A 132 14.38 -1.58 -11.38
N SER A 133 13.09 -1.19 -11.53
CA SER A 133 12.01 -2.07 -11.96
C SER A 133 11.94 -2.19 -13.50
N GLY A 134 11.15 -3.15 -14.01
CA GLY A 134 11.00 -3.39 -15.44
C GLY A 134 12.26 -4.02 -16.04
N SER A 135 12.78 -3.47 -17.14
CA SER A 135 13.95 -3.98 -17.84
C SER A 135 15.23 -3.99 -16.99
N ASN A 136 15.33 -3.11 -16.01
CA ASN A 136 16.50 -2.98 -15.15
C ASN A 136 16.49 -3.95 -13.95
N TYR A 137 15.35 -4.62 -13.68
CA TYR A 137 15.16 -5.42 -12.47
C TYR A 137 16.15 -6.57 -12.35
N GLY A 138 16.32 -7.33 -13.43
CA GLY A 138 17.23 -8.48 -13.43
C GLY A 138 18.70 -8.09 -13.19
N ALA A 139 19.17 -7.02 -13.80
CA ALA A 139 20.53 -6.51 -13.61
C ALA A 139 20.73 -6.00 -12.16
N TRP A 140 19.74 -5.30 -11.62
CA TRP A 140 19.81 -4.76 -10.26
C TRP A 140 19.87 -5.88 -9.20
N VAL A 141 18.98 -6.89 -9.25
CA VAL A 141 19.00 -8.00 -8.29
C VAL A 141 20.20 -8.93 -8.46
N ALA A 142 20.86 -8.91 -9.62
CA ALA A 142 22.11 -9.62 -9.86
C ALA A 142 23.35 -8.82 -9.42
N SER A 143 23.18 -7.56 -9.03
CA SER A 143 24.31 -6.74 -8.55
C SER A 143 24.80 -7.21 -7.18
N ALA A 144 26.10 -6.97 -6.92
CA ALA A 144 26.71 -7.36 -5.64
C ALA A 144 26.23 -6.51 -4.46
N HIS A 145 25.60 -5.35 -4.71
CA HIS A 145 25.23 -4.40 -3.67
C HIS A 145 24.01 -3.57 -4.08
N TRP A 146 22.82 -4.02 -3.68
CA TRP A 146 21.56 -3.44 -4.18
C TRP A 146 21.36 -1.98 -3.80
N VAL A 147 21.73 -1.60 -2.58
CA VAL A 147 21.65 -0.21 -2.10
C VAL A 147 22.56 0.69 -2.91
N ASN A 148 23.85 0.31 -3.07
CA ASN A 148 24.80 1.11 -3.81
C ASN A 148 24.42 1.23 -5.30
N ASP A 149 23.96 0.14 -5.93
CA ASP A 149 23.48 0.18 -7.32
C ASP A 149 22.31 1.17 -7.46
N ALA A 150 21.34 1.12 -6.54
CA ALA A 150 20.21 2.04 -6.58
C ALA A 150 20.63 3.51 -6.39
N LEU A 151 21.54 3.80 -5.43
CA LEU A 151 22.01 5.16 -5.11
C LEU A 151 22.91 5.77 -6.20
N THR A 152 23.59 4.94 -6.99
CA THR A 152 24.50 5.42 -8.05
C THR A 152 23.82 5.53 -9.43
N ARG A 153 22.51 5.23 -9.51
CA ARG A 153 21.77 5.44 -10.76
C ARG A 153 21.60 6.91 -11.08
N PRO A 154 21.56 7.26 -12.36
CA PRO A 154 21.36 8.65 -12.75
C PRO A 154 20.00 9.17 -12.30
N PHE A 155 19.93 10.45 -11.95
CA PHE A 155 18.67 11.14 -11.79
C PHE A 155 18.00 11.33 -13.16
N VAL A 156 16.72 10.96 -13.24
CA VAL A 156 15.87 11.15 -14.42
C VAL A 156 14.73 12.12 -14.13
N ASP A 157 14.63 12.56 -12.87
CA ASP A 157 13.78 13.63 -12.38
C ASP A 157 14.41 14.16 -11.07
N ARG A 158 13.89 15.27 -10.53
CA ARG A 158 14.25 15.75 -9.19
C ARG A 158 13.57 14.89 -8.11
N PRO A 159 14.14 14.77 -6.90
CA PRO A 159 13.40 14.26 -5.74
C PRO A 159 12.09 15.05 -5.52
N GLY A 160 11.01 14.35 -5.21
CA GLY A 160 9.67 14.92 -5.11
C GLY A 160 9.04 15.28 -6.47
N GLY A 161 9.63 14.86 -7.59
CA GLY A 161 9.06 15.02 -8.92
C GLY A 161 7.98 13.99 -9.24
N ARG A 162 7.96 13.48 -10.48
CA ARG A 162 6.97 12.47 -10.89
C ARG A 162 7.19 11.13 -10.19
N MET A 163 6.13 10.34 -10.08
CA MET A 163 6.21 8.96 -9.61
C MET A 163 7.04 8.10 -10.58
N LEU A 164 8.10 7.50 -10.06
CA LEU A 164 8.99 6.57 -10.77
C LEU A 164 8.98 5.22 -10.04
N TYR A 165 7.95 4.41 -10.25
CA TYR A 165 7.76 3.15 -9.53
C TYR A 165 8.99 2.24 -9.64
N SER A 166 9.71 2.07 -8.52
CA SER A 166 11.01 1.40 -8.46
C SER A 166 11.14 0.57 -7.20
N THR A 167 11.43 -0.70 -7.36
CA THR A 167 11.63 -1.61 -6.22
C THR A 167 12.90 -1.25 -5.43
N GLY A 168 13.94 -0.75 -6.10
CA GLY A 168 15.13 -0.23 -5.43
C GLY A 168 14.86 0.98 -4.55
N THR A 169 13.96 1.88 -4.95
CA THR A 169 13.53 3.00 -4.09
C THR A 169 12.94 2.50 -2.78
N SER A 170 12.09 1.47 -2.81
CA SER A 170 11.56 0.86 -1.59
C SER A 170 12.62 0.05 -0.83
N HIS A 171 13.62 -0.50 -1.52
CA HIS A 171 14.73 -1.19 -0.87
C HIS A 171 15.65 -0.20 -0.13
N LEU A 172 15.86 1.02 -0.65
CA LEU A 172 16.53 2.09 0.08
C LEU A 172 15.80 2.44 1.39
N LEU A 173 14.47 2.42 1.39
CA LEU A 173 13.68 2.61 2.61
C LEU A 173 13.90 1.47 3.62
N SER A 174 13.94 0.21 3.18
CA SER A 174 14.26 -0.93 4.04
C SER A 174 15.67 -0.82 4.63
N ALA A 175 16.65 -0.38 3.85
CA ALA A 175 18.00 -0.13 4.34
C ALA A 175 18.02 1.00 5.39
N ALA A 176 17.33 2.10 5.13
CA ALA A 176 17.21 3.21 6.07
C ALA A 176 16.57 2.78 7.40
N LEU A 177 15.49 2.00 7.35
CA LEU A 177 14.83 1.43 8.53
C LEU A 177 15.76 0.52 9.33
N THR A 178 16.48 -0.38 8.62
CA THR A 178 17.43 -1.31 9.25
C THR A 178 18.55 -0.56 9.98
N GLN A 179 19.15 0.44 9.34
CA GLN A 179 20.29 1.15 9.89
C GLN A 179 19.88 2.13 11.01
N ALA A 180 18.76 2.83 10.83
CA ALA A 180 18.25 3.74 11.88
C ALA A 180 17.81 2.99 13.15
N SER A 181 17.24 1.80 13.02
CA SER A 181 16.79 1.01 14.17
C SER A 181 17.90 0.16 14.82
N GLY A 182 18.94 -0.18 14.07
CA GLY A 182 19.92 -1.21 14.47
C GLY A 182 19.36 -2.64 14.46
N GLU A 183 18.12 -2.81 13.97
CA GLU A 183 17.43 -4.10 13.84
C GLU A 183 17.25 -4.45 12.35
N SER A 184 17.10 -5.74 12.01
CA SER A 184 16.67 -6.09 10.66
C SER A 184 15.25 -5.57 10.39
N THR A 185 14.93 -5.25 9.13
CA THR A 185 13.55 -4.84 8.75
C THR A 185 12.51 -5.88 9.19
N LEU A 186 12.86 -7.18 9.19
CA LEU A 186 11.98 -8.24 9.71
C LEU A 186 11.71 -8.08 11.21
N ALA A 187 12.76 -7.93 12.03
CA ALA A 187 12.59 -7.80 13.47
C ALA A 187 11.79 -6.53 13.81
N LEU A 188 12.08 -5.43 13.12
CA LEU A 188 11.35 -4.18 13.24
C LEU A 188 9.86 -4.35 12.88
N ALA A 189 9.57 -5.00 11.75
CA ALA A 189 8.19 -5.27 11.32
C ALA A 189 7.44 -6.19 12.28
N GLN A 190 8.11 -7.24 12.80
CA GLN A 190 7.51 -8.13 13.80
C GLN A 190 7.16 -7.40 15.08
N ARG A 191 8.07 -6.59 15.59
CA ARG A 191 7.89 -5.85 16.84
C ARG A 191 6.86 -4.71 16.71
N LEU A 192 6.96 -3.90 15.68
CA LEU A 192 6.14 -2.68 15.56
C LEU A 192 4.79 -2.89 14.86
N LEU A 193 4.63 -3.96 14.08
CA LEU A 193 3.41 -4.26 13.35
C LEU A 193 2.86 -5.65 13.71
N GLY A 194 3.71 -6.67 13.71
CA GLY A 194 3.31 -8.05 13.97
C GLY A 194 2.73 -8.26 15.35
N GLU A 195 3.42 -7.83 16.40
CA GLU A 195 2.99 -7.97 17.80
C GLU A 195 1.69 -7.18 18.09
N PRO A 196 1.58 -5.87 17.75
CA PRO A 196 0.36 -5.13 18.01
C PRO A 196 -0.87 -5.64 17.27
N LEU A 197 -0.69 -6.21 16.07
CA LEU A 197 -1.79 -6.75 15.26
C LEU A 197 -2.05 -8.24 15.51
N GLY A 198 -1.25 -8.92 16.32
CA GLY A 198 -1.36 -10.36 16.54
C GLY A 198 -1.12 -11.20 15.28
N ILE A 199 -0.32 -10.70 14.32
CA ILE A 199 -0.05 -11.37 13.04
C ILE A 199 1.38 -11.89 12.94
N ALA A 200 1.55 -13.01 12.25
CA ALA A 200 2.86 -13.52 11.91
C ALA A 200 3.41 -12.82 10.66
N ILE A 201 4.67 -12.36 10.75
CA ILE A 201 5.44 -11.84 9.61
C ILE A 201 6.66 -12.76 9.45
N PRO A 202 6.60 -13.77 8.54
CA PRO A 202 7.71 -14.68 8.30
C PRO A 202 8.89 -14.01 7.58
N PRO A 203 10.09 -14.59 7.63
CA PRO A 203 11.23 -14.12 6.84
C PRO A 203 10.93 -14.15 5.33
N TRP A 204 11.50 -13.18 4.61
CA TRP A 204 11.46 -13.10 3.14
C TRP A 204 12.87 -12.85 2.58
N PRO A 205 13.08 -12.84 1.25
CA PRO A 205 14.41 -12.68 0.68
C PRO A 205 15.15 -11.42 1.16
N GLN A 206 16.47 -11.53 1.24
CA GLN A 206 17.40 -10.46 1.58
C GLN A 206 18.32 -10.16 0.39
N ASP A 207 18.91 -8.96 0.40
CA ASP A 207 20.00 -8.61 -0.48
C ASP A 207 21.32 -9.29 -0.05
N PRO A 208 22.41 -9.19 -0.84
CA PRO A 208 23.70 -9.76 -0.47
C PRO A 208 24.31 -9.20 0.83
N GLN A 209 23.83 -8.08 1.35
CA GLN A 209 24.24 -7.47 2.61
C GLN A 209 23.37 -7.88 3.81
N GLY A 210 22.34 -8.69 3.59
CA GLY A 210 21.43 -9.15 4.63
C GLY A 210 20.26 -8.20 4.92
N ILE A 211 20.05 -7.17 4.09
CA ILE A 211 18.91 -6.26 4.21
C ILE A 211 17.69 -6.93 3.58
N TYR A 212 16.59 -7.02 4.31
CA TYR A 212 15.34 -7.60 3.81
C TYR A 212 14.78 -6.79 2.63
N PHE A 213 14.27 -7.48 1.61
CA PHE A 213 13.82 -6.88 0.37
C PHE A 213 12.67 -5.88 0.61
N GLY A 214 12.93 -4.59 0.52
CA GLY A 214 12.02 -3.54 0.95
C GLY A 214 10.76 -3.36 0.13
N GLY A 215 10.69 -3.88 -1.07
CA GLY A 215 9.56 -3.60 -1.96
C GLY A 215 8.98 -4.82 -2.67
N ASN A 216 9.36 -6.03 -2.25
CA ASN A 216 8.92 -7.24 -2.93
C ASN A 216 9.07 -8.48 -2.05
N ASP A 217 8.30 -9.52 -2.40
CA ASP A 217 8.43 -10.91 -1.92
C ASP A 217 8.22 -11.13 -0.42
N MET A 218 7.59 -10.21 0.32
CA MET A 218 7.12 -10.52 1.67
C MET A 218 6.15 -11.71 1.63
N GLN A 219 6.12 -12.47 2.73
CA GLN A 219 5.27 -13.65 2.90
C GLN A 219 4.22 -13.33 3.96
N LEU A 220 2.97 -13.10 3.54
CA LEU A 220 1.88 -12.75 4.46
C LEU A 220 0.63 -13.57 4.14
N SER A 221 -0.07 -14.00 5.18
CA SER A 221 -1.38 -14.62 4.97
C SER A 221 -2.43 -13.57 4.58
N PRO A 222 -3.46 -13.94 3.82
CA PRO A 222 -4.61 -13.06 3.58
C PRO A 222 -5.20 -12.47 4.86
N ARG A 223 -5.31 -13.25 5.94
CA ARG A 223 -5.81 -12.76 7.23
C ARG A 223 -4.88 -11.72 7.87
N ALA A 224 -3.56 -11.87 7.73
CA ALA A 224 -2.61 -10.85 8.18
C ALA A 224 -2.74 -9.55 7.38
N LEU A 225 -2.99 -9.65 6.07
CA LEU A 225 -3.26 -8.47 5.24
C LEU A 225 -4.58 -7.78 5.60
N ILE A 226 -5.63 -8.53 5.98
CA ILE A 226 -6.86 -7.94 6.54
C ILE A 226 -6.52 -7.11 7.79
N ALA A 227 -5.77 -7.64 8.74
CA ALA A 227 -5.39 -6.90 9.95
C ALA A 227 -4.61 -5.61 9.63
N ILE A 228 -3.74 -5.62 8.62
CA ILE A 228 -3.04 -4.43 8.15
C ILE A 228 -4.02 -3.43 7.50
N GLY A 229 -4.97 -3.90 6.69
CA GLY A 229 -6.01 -3.04 6.11
C GLY A 229 -6.90 -2.40 7.17
N GLU A 230 -7.33 -3.18 8.16
CA GLU A 230 -8.12 -2.70 9.30
C GLU A 230 -7.34 -1.69 10.17
N LEU A 231 -6.03 -1.83 10.32
CA LEU A 231 -5.20 -0.82 10.97
C LEU A 231 -5.31 0.55 10.27
N TYR A 232 -5.29 0.56 8.94
CA TYR A 232 -5.48 1.80 8.16
C TYR A 232 -6.94 2.27 8.23
N ARG A 233 -7.93 1.38 8.15
CA ARG A 233 -9.35 1.75 8.29
C ARG A 233 -9.65 2.38 9.65
N ASN A 234 -8.95 1.95 10.69
CA ASN A 234 -9.09 2.46 12.07
C ASN A 234 -8.07 3.57 12.40
N ASP A 235 -7.66 4.38 11.44
CA ASP A 235 -6.76 5.51 11.64
C ASP A 235 -5.49 5.16 12.44
N GLY A 236 -4.89 4.02 12.16
CA GLY A 236 -3.66 3.57 12.80
C GLY A 236 -3.83 3.03 14.21
N MET A 237 -5.04 2.76 14.65
CA MET A 237 -5.35 2.17 15.96
C MET A 237 -5.57 0.65 15.86
N ALA A 238 -5.01 -0.11 16.79
CA ALA A 238 -5.27 -1.53 16.98
C ALA A 238 -5.46 -1.82 18.48
N ASP A 239 -6.54 -2.51 18.85
CA ASP A 239 -6.88 -2.88 20.23
C ASP A 239 -6.75 -1.72 21.24
N GLY A 240 -7.15 -0.51 20.81
CA GLY A 240 -7.08 0.72 21.63
C GLY A 240 -5.67 1.32 21.76
N GLN A 241 -4.67 0.77 21.07
CA GLN A 241 -3.31 1.30 21.03
C GLN A 241 -3.02 1.96 19.67
N ARG A 242 -2.27 3.07 19.70
CA ARG A 242 -1.79 3.70 18.46
C ARG A 242 -0.56 2.96 17.95
N VAL A 243 -0.66 2.52 16.71
CA VAL A 243 0.42 1.82 15.98
C VAL A 243 1.02 2.70 14.89
N LEU A 244 0.17 3.49 14.22
CA LEU A 244 0.60 4.48 13.22
C LEU A 244 0.36 5.89 13.76
N PRO A 245 1.20 6.88 13.42
CA PRO A 245 1.01 8.26 13.89
C PRO A 245 -0.36 8.82 13.53
N GLU A 246 -0.88 9.73 14.34
CA GLU A 246 -2.06 10.51 13.98
C GLU A 246 -1.83 11.23 12.64
N GLY A 247 -2.81 11.18 11.75
CA GLY A 247 -2.73 11.72 10.39
C GLY A 247 -1.96 10.86 9.39
N TRP A 248 -1.33 9.76 9.81
CA TRP A 248 -0.57 8.89 8.91
C TRP A 248 -1.41 8.31 7.78
N VAL A 249 -2.65 7.92 8.07
CA VAL A 249 -3.56 7.33 7.08
C VAL A 249 -3.95 8.37 6.03
N GLU A 250 -4.32 9.59 6.45
CA GLU A 250 -4.61 10.72 5.55
C GLU A 250 -3.40 11.03 4.66
N ASP A 251 -2.20 11.13 5.25
CA ASP A 251 -0.95 11.33 4.53
C ASP A 251 -0.65 10.20 3.54
N SER A 252 -0.90 8.96 3.94
CA SER A 252 -0.68 7.78 3.10
C SER A 252 -1.62 7.75 1.89
N TRP A 253 -2.84 8.23 2.04
CA TRP A 253 -3.86 8.24 0.99
C TRP A 253 -3.96 9.56 0.22
N THR A 254 -3.20 10.58 0.61
CA THR A 254 -3.06 11.81 -0.16
C THR A 254 -2.18 11.55 -1.39
N PRO A 255 -2.71 11.68 -2.64
CA PRO A 255 -1.92 11.46 -3.83
C PRO A 255 -0.78 12.46 -3.98
N ARG A 256 0.45 11.95 -4.11
CA ARG A 256 1.67 12.74 -4.38
C ARG A 256 2.18 12.52 -5.80
N GLY A 257 1.71 11.47 -6.46
CA GLY A 257 2.01 11.12 -7.83
C GLY A 257 0.84 10.41 -8.48
N GLN A 258 0.99 10.08 -9.74
CA GLN A 258 -0.02 9.37 -10.53
C GLN A 258 0.60 8.15 -11.21
N SER A 259 -0.08 7.02 -11.13
CA SER A 259 0.32 5.79 -11.82
C SER A 259 0.30 5.99 -13.34
N PRO A 260 1.43 5.79 -14.04
CA PRO A 260 1.46 5.93 -15.49
C PRO A 260 0.71 4.79 -16.22
N TRP A 261 0.28 3.75 -15.51
CA TRP A 261 -0.40 2.59 -16.10
C TRP A 261 -1.91 2.59 -15.92
N THR A 262 -2.39 3.12 -14.76
CA THR A 262 -3.82 3.09 -14.42
C THR A 262 -4.43 4.47 -14.31
N GLY A 263 -3.62 5.51 -14.16
CA GLY A 263 -4.08 6.87 -13.88
C GLY A 263 -4.47 7.12 -12.42
N ASP A 264 -4.43 6.08 -11.57
CA ASP A 264 -4.74 6.21 -10.15
C ASP A 264 -3.72 7.10 -9.43
N GLY A 265 -4.16 7.79 -8.40
CA GLY A 265 -3.27 8.49 -7.48
C GLY A 265 -2.32 7.51 -6.78
N TYR A 266 -1.17 8.01 -6.30
CA TYR A 266 -0.25 7.23 -5.48
C TYR A 266 0.26 8.08 -4.31
N GLY A 267 0.02 7.60 -3.12
CA GLY A 267 0.49 8.21 -1.87
C GLY A 267 1.67 7.44 -1.25
N PHE A 268 1.67 7.23 0.05
CA PHE A 268 2.71 6.47 0.74
C PHE A 268 2.45 4.95 0.67
N GLY A 269 2.88 4.34 -0.44
CA GLY A 269 2.75 2.90 -0.65
C GLY A 269 1.36 2.43 -1.09
N TRP A 270 0.40 3.34 -1.27
CA TRP A 270 -0.98 3.06 -1.65
C TRP A 270 -1.33 3.68 -3.00
N PHE A 271 -2.10 2.95 -3.80
CA PHE A 271 -2.82 3.50 -4.94
C PHE A 271 -4.18 4.00 -4.46
N ILE A 272 -4.64 5.10 -5.06
CA ILE A 272 -5.88 5.77 -4.68
C ILE A 272 -6.77 5.87 -5.92
N THR A 273 -7.98 5.33 -5.83
CA THR A 273 -8.93 5.26 -6.95
C THR A 273 -10.37 5.43 -6.45
N THR A 274 -11.33 5.33 -7.39
CA THR A 274 -12.76 5.28 -7.09
C THR A 274 -13.33 4.02 -7.74
N LEU A 275 -14.03 3.18 -6.96
CA LEU A 275 -14.74 2.00 -7.44
C LEU A 275 -16.22 2.10 -7.03
N ALA A 276 -17.14 1.91 -7.95
CA ALA A 276 -18.59 2.04 -7.72
C ALA A 276 -19.01 3.35 -7.03
N GLY A 277 -18.24 4.44 -7.19
CA GLY A 277 -18.49 5.73 -6.55
C GLY A 277 -17.79 5.91 -5.20
N GLU A 278 -17.24 4.85 -4.61
CA GLU A 278 -16.57 4.86 -3.32
C GLU A 278 -15.08 5.20 -3.45
N HIS A 279 -14.53 5.94 -2.48
CA HIS A 279 -13.09 6.14 -2.35
C HIS A 279 -12.41 4.85 -1.91
N VAL A 280 -11.38 4.43 -2.63
CA VAL A 280 -10.66 3.17 -2.38
C VAL A 280 -9.16 3.40 -2.34
N ALA A 281 -8.54 3.08 -1.22
CA ALA A 281 -7.10 2.93 -1.13
C ALA A 281 -6.72 1.46 -1.36
N TYR A 282 -5.76 1.18 -2.24
CA TYR A 282 -5.36 -0.19 -2.47
C TYR A 282 -3.85 -0.37 -2.66
N GLY A 283 -3.33 -1.48 -2.13
CA GLY A 283 -2.01 -1.99 -2.42
C GLY A 283 -2.10 -3.13 -3.44
N ARG A 284 -1.07 -3.28 -4.29
CA ARG A 284 -1.05 -4.37 -5.28
C ARG A 284 0.32 -4.99 -5.48
N GLY A 285 0.34 -6.27 -5.88
CA GLY A 285 1.52 -7.02 -6.25
C GLY A 285 1.36 -7.77 -7.57
N TYR A 286 2.49 -8.11 -8.18
CA TYR A 286 2.52 -8.87 -9.42
C TYR A 286 1.73 -10.17 -9.30
N GLY A 287 0.99 -10.51 -10.34
CA GLY A 287 0.18 -11.73 -10.40
C GLY A 287 -1.21 -11.60 -9.78
N GLY A 288 -1.60 -10.42 -9.25
CA GLY A 288 -2.94 -10.20 -8.69
C GLY A 288 -3.00 -10.36 -7.18
N GLN A 289 -1.95 -9.95 -6.47
CA GLN A 289 -2.00 -9.74 -5.03
C GLN A 289 -2.60 -8.36 -4.77
N ALA A 290 -3.63 -8.25 -3.97
CA ALA A 290 -4.28 -6.96 -3.70
C ALA A 290 -4.83 -6.88 -2.27
N LEU A 291 -4.76 -5.69 -1.70
CA LEU A 291 -5.39 -5.28 -0.46
C LEU A 291 -6.16 -3.99 -0.74
N TYR A 292 -7.46 -3.98 -0.55
CA TYR A 292 -8.34 -2.83 -0.70
C TYR A 292 -8.87 -2.41 0.66
N VAL A 293 -8.90 -1.11 0.92
CA VAL A 293 -9.56 -0.50 2.07
C VAL A 293 -10.58 0.52 1.56
N ILE A 294 -11.82 0.36 2.00
CA ILE A 294 -12.98 1.16 1.61
C ILE A 294 -13.59 1.74 2.89
N PRO A 295 -13.09 2.90 3.37
CA PRO A 295 -13.46 3.42 4.70
C PRO A 295 -14.95 3.71 4.84
N GLU A 296 -15.57 4.31 3.82
CA GLU A 296 -16.98 4.70 3.81
C GLU A 296 -17.94 3.49 3.85
N ARG A 297 -17.39 2.29 3.53
CA ARG A 297 -18.11 1.02 3.57
C ARG A 297 -17.69 0.12 4.73
N GLU A 298 -16.84 0.62 5.63
CA GLU A 298 -16.29 -0.15 6.75
C GLU A 298 -15.67 -1.49 6.31
N MET A 299 -15.11 -1.54 5.09
CA MET A 299 -14.74 -2.78 4.42
C MET A 299 -13.24 -2.85 4.10
N THR A 300 -12.68 -4.04 4.29
CA THR A 300 -11.35 -4.42 3.81
C THR A 300 -11.46 -5.70 2.97
N VAL A 301 -10.87 -5.69 1.78
CA VAL A 301 -10.86 -6.86 0.88
C VAL A 301 -9.42 -7.24 0.55
N VAL A 302 -9.10 -8.52 0.69
CA VAL A 302 -7.79 -9.07 0.32
C VAL A 302 -7.97 -10.14 -0.75
N ILE A 303 -7.19 -10.03 -1.81
CA ILE A 303 -7.14 -11.02 -2.89
C ILE A 303 -5.71 -11.52 -3.03
N THR A 304 -5.53 -12.83 -3.05
CA THR A 304 -4.27 -13.46 -3.48
C THR A 304 -4.48 -14.27 -4.75
N SER A 305 -3.44 -14.34 -5.57
CA SER A 305 -3.49 -15.02 -6.86
C SER A 305 -2.14 -15.67 -7.15
N ASP A 306 -2.05 -16.45 -8.22
CA ASP A 306 -0.82 -17.11 -8.66
C ASP A 306 0.25 -16.06 -9.04
N PRO A 307 1.37 -15.97 -8.28
CA PRO A 307 2.45 -15.03 -8.56
C PRO A 307 3.40 -15.50 -9.67
N THR A 308 3.15 -16.65 -10.29
CA THR A 308 4.04 -17.24 -11.30
C THR A 308 3.97 -16.45 -12.62
N PRO A 309 5.12 -16.07 -13.22
CA PRO A 309 5.15 -15.47 -14.55
C PRO A 309 4.71 -16.45 -15.65
N PRO A 310 4.13 -15.93 -16.76
CA PRO A 310 3.72 -14.55 -16.99
C PRO A 310 2.38 -14.20 -16.33
N SER A 311 2.23 -12.93 -15.92
CA SER A 311 0.93 -12.42 -15.45
C SER A 311 0.29 -11.56 -16.54
N PRO A 312 -1.06 -11.55 -16.67
CA PRO A 312 -1.77 -10.62 -17.54
C PRO A 312 -1.59 -9.13 -17.17
N GLY A 313 -0.91 -8.82 -16.06
CA GLY A 313 -0.56 -7.47 -15.67
C GLY A 313 -1.75 -6.58 -15.36
N GLY A 314 -1.84 -5.42 -16.02
CA GLY A 314 -2.90 -4.44 -15.79
C GLY A 314 -4.31 -4.96 -16.10
N GLN A 315 -4.46 -5.83 -17.08
CA GLN A 315 -5.75 -6.43 -17.41
C GLN A 315 -6.32 -7.25 -16.24
N PHE A 316 -5.47 -8.06 -15.59
CA PHE A 316 -5.91 -8.84 -14.44
C PHE A 316 -6.24 -7.93 -13.24
N GLN A 317 -5.45 -6.86 -13.04
CA GLN A 317 -5.80 -5.87 -12.01
C GLN A 317 -7.16 -5.22 -12.26
N GLN A 318 -7.52 -4.93 -13.51
CA GLN A 318 -8.84 -4.40 -13.86
C GLN A 318 -9.96 -5.41 -13.54
N GLN A 319 -9.73 -6.71 -13.75
CA GLN A 319 -10.69 -7.74 -13.35
C GLN A 319 -10.88 -7.81 -11.84
N LEU A 320 -9.79 -7.68 -11.06
CA LEU A 320 -9.89 -7.63 -9.60
C LEU A 320 -10.60 -6.36 -9.11
N ASN A 321 -10.34 -5.22 -9.74
CA ASN A 321 -11.04 -3.97 -9.43
C ASN A 321 -12.55 -4.07 -9.77
N ALA A 322 -12.91 -4.73 -10.88
CA ALA A 322 -14.31 -4.97 -11.24
C ALA A 322 -15.01 -5.87 -10.19
N LEU A 323 -14.34 -6.92 -9.75
CA LEU A 323 -14.86 -7.83 -8.71
C LEU A 323 -15.17 -7.09 -7.40
N VAL A 324 -14.30 -6.15 -6.99
CA VAL A 324 -14.55 -5.31 -5.81
C VAL A 324 -15.65 -4.27 -6.10
N ALA A 325 -15.66 -3.67 -7.29
CA ALA A 325 -16.70 -2.70 -7.67
C ALA A 325 -18.11 -3.33 -7.69
N ASP A 326 -18.22 -4.56 -8.19
CA ASP A 326 -19.49 -5.30 -8.22
C ASP A 326 -19.96 -5.63 -6.79
N LEU A 327 -19.03 -6.04 -5.89
CA LEU A 327 -19.34 -6.24 -4.46
C LEU A 327 -19.90 -4.97 -3.81
N LEU A 328 -19.35 -3.79 -4.16
CA LEU A 328 -19.79 -2.50 -3.61
C LEU A 328 -21.11 -2.01 -4.22
N ALA A 329 -21.50 -2.50 -5.39
CA ALA A 329 -22.70 -2.06 -6.12
C ALA A 329 -23.94 -2.89 -5.79
N GLU A 330 -23.81 -4.11 -5.22
CA GLU A 330 -24.90 -5.03 -4.90
C GLU A 330 -25.40 -4.82 -3.45
N GLU A 331 -26.01 -3.67 -3.18
CA GLU A 331 -26.75 -3.38 -1.93
C GLU A 331 -28.26 -3.39 -2.08
#